data_cd60a17db09cdb7296fa612b366ca786
#
_entry.id   cd60a17db09cdb7296fa612b366ca786
#
_cell.length_a   1.000
_cell.length_b   1.000
_cell.length_c   1.000
_cell.angle_alpha   90.00
_cell.angle_beta   90.00
_cell.angle_gamma   90.00
#
_symmetry.space_group_name_H-M   'P 1'
#
loop_
_entity.id
_entity.type
_entity.pdbx_description
1 polymer ?
#
loop_
_entity_poly.entity_id
_entity_poly.type
_entity_poly.pdbx_seq_one_letter_code
_entity_poly.pdbx_strand_id
1 'polypeptide(L)'
;VSEPAPGWVPKLVALDIDGTLLRWVDGAGQTHAEVSEAVADAVRRAREAGAHVVLASGRSPHGMVPVADMLGLDDPADPVWVVASNGGVVFRYPPMDIVHEQTFDARPAVMAVLEAHPNALVGVEERGLGYRVNKPFPAGELSGDMIETPLEQIVAEPVSRVIIRDPEATADDFVELAGRLGLHGTDYVVGWTAWMDLSPVGVSKASGLQHVCDELGVDAQDALAIGDGRNDLEMFAWAGRSVAMGQAIDEVRQAADDVTATVDDDGAAQELGRYF
;
A
#
# COMPACT_ATOMS: atom_id res chain seq x y z
N VAL A 1 1.02 25.07 5.65
CA VAL A 1 1.05 24.64 4.24
C VAL A 1 2.12 25.44 3.54
N SER A 2 3.24 24.84 3.22
CA SER A 2 4.29 25.51 2.43
C SER A 2 4.02 25.23 0.94
N GLU A 3 3.69 26.25 0.18
CA GLU A 3 3.70 26.11 -1.27
C GLU A 3 5.10 25.72 -1.74
N PRO A 4 5.23 24.79 -2.72
CA PRO A 4 6.52 24.46 -3.28
C PRO A 4 7.17 25.72 -3.89
N ALA A 5 8.50 25.74 -3.89
CA ALA A 5 9.24 26.86 -4.49
C ALA A 5 8.76 27.12 -5.94
N PRO A 6 8.68 28.39 -6.39
CA PRO A 6 8.28 28.67 -7.76
C PRO A 6 9.13 27.89 -8.77
N GLY A 7 8.46 27.11 -9.64
CA GLY A 7 9.12 26.26 -10.63
C GLY A 7 9.60 24.90 -10.11
N TRP A 8 9.22 24.50 -8.89
CA TRP A 8 9.46 23.15 -8.40
C TRP A 8 8.64 22.13 -9.22
N VAL A 9 9.31 21.08 -9.69
CA VAL A 9 8.70 19.94 -10.39
C VAL A 9 9.22 18.68 -9.72
N PRO A 10 8.35 17.74 -9.35
CA PRO A 10 8.78 16.53 -8.68
C PRO A 10 9.62 15.64 -9.60
N LYS A 11 10.72 15.11 -9.07
CA LYS A 11 11.55 14.09 -9.75
C LYS A 11 11.01 12.69 -9.51
N LEU A 12 10.28 12.49 -8.41
CA LEU A 12 9.62 11.24 -8.07
C LEU A 12 8.16 11.54 -7.70
N VAL A 13 7.25 10.70 -8.20
CA VAL A 13 5.82 10.75 -7.88
C VAL A 13 5.43 9.42 -7.23
N ALA A 14 5.13 9.47 -5.94
CA ALA A 14 4.64 8.34 -5.16
C ALA A 14 3.12 8.34 -5.13
N LEU A 15 2.50 7.30 -5.68
CA LEU A 15 1.05 7.19 -5.85
C LEU A 15 0.52 6.02 -5.04
N ASP A 16 -0.38 6.29 -4.10
CA ASP A 16 -1.23 5.24 -3.56
C ASP A 16 -2.20 4.73 -4.62
N ILE A 17 -2.81 3.56 -4.40
CA ILE A 17 -3.66 2.89 -5.36
C ILE A 17 -5.14 3.03 -4.98
N ASP A 18 -5.53 2.43 -3.86
CA ASP A 18 -6.92 2.25 -3.48
C ASP A 18 -7.51 3.55 -2.93
N GLY A 19 -8.49 4.13 -3.62
CA GLY A 19 -9.03 5.46 -3.29
C GLY A 19 -8.19 6.64 -3.85
N THR A 20 -7.09 6.36 -4.53
CA THR A 20 -6.22 7.38 -5.17
C THR A 20 -6.22 7.25 -6.69
N LEU A 21 -5.84 6.09 -7.21
CA LEU A 21 -5.85 5.78 -8.65
C LEU A 21 -7.05 4.93 -9.06
N LEU A 22 -7.52 4.09 -8.14
CA LEU A 22 -8.64 3.18 -8.35
C LEU A 22 -9.88 3.65 -7.60
N ARG A 23 -11.03 3.66 -8.29
CA ARG A 23 -12.34 3.92 -7.69
C ARG A 23 -12.82 2.70 -6.92
N TRP A 24 -13.40 2.94 -5.74
CA TRP A 24 -14.20 1.96 -5.02
C TRP A 24 -15.62 1.98 -5.59
N VAL A 25 -16.06 0.88 -6.19
CA VAL A 25 -17.48 0.71 -6.55
C VAL A 25 -18.19 0.02 -5.39
N ASP A 26 -18.98 0.77 -4.64
CA ASP A 26 -19.88 0.23 -3.62
C ASP A 26 -20.93 -0.68 -4.27
N GLY A 27 -20.94 -1.94 -3.89
CA GLY A 27 -22.05 -2.83 -4.20
C GLY A 27 -21.64 -4.20 -4.71
N ALA A 28 -21.82 -5.20 -3.88
CA ALA A 28 -21.86 -6.62 -4.22
C ALA A 28 -20.55 -7.36 -4.49
N GLY A 29 -19.47 -7.09 -3.76
CA GLY A 29 -18.31 -7.99 -3.72
C GLY A 29 -17.55 -8.13 -5.04
N GLN A 30 -17.80 -7.25 -6.00
CA GLN A 30 -17.02 -7.12 -7.22
C GLN A 30 -16.53 -5.67 -7.31
N THR A 31 -15.30 -5.45 -6.85
CA THR A 31 -14.57 -4.23 -7.14
C THR A 31 -14.23 -4.24 -8.63
N HIS A 32 -14.96 -3.48 -9.41
CA HIS A 32 -14.44 -3.01 -10.70
C HIS A 32 -13.41 -1.93 -10.36
N ALA A 33 -12.17 -2.36 -10.18
CA ALA A 33 -11.05 -1.46 -10.06
C ALA A 33 -10.74 -0.95 -11.48
N GLU A 34 -11.17 0.24 -11.79
CA GLU A 34 -10.85 0.91 -13.06
C GLU A 34 -9.95 2.11 -12.77
N VAL A 35 -8.85 2.20 -13.51
CA VAL A 35 -8.09 3.43 -13.67
C VAL A 35 -8.76 4.25 -14.77
N SER A 36 -9.06 5.52 -14.50
CA SER A 36 -9.61 6.39 -15.56
C SER A 36 -8.56 6.69 -16.63
N GLU A 37 -9.01 6.98 -17.84
CA GLU A 37 -8.13 7.41 -18.93
C GLU A 37 -7.35 8.69 -18.56
N ALA A 38 -7.96 9.60 -17.83
CA ALA A 38 -7.32 10.83 -17.36
C ALA A 38 -6.15 10.56 -16.42
N VAL A 39 -6.32 9.60 -15.48
CA VAL A 39 -5.25 9.19 -14.55
C VAL A 39 -4.13 8.48 -15.30
N ALA A 40 -4.44 7.53 -16.20
CA ALA A 40 -3.43 6.83 -16.98
C ALA A 40 -2.63 7.81 -17.88
N ASP A 41 -3.30 8.77 -18.52
CA ASP A 41 -2.64 9.81 -19.30
C ASP A 41 -1.76 10.74 -18.47
N ALA A 42 -2.18 11.11 -17.27
CA ALA A 42 -1.38 11.95 -16.38
C ALA A 42 -0.12 11.22 -15.89
N VAL A 43 -0.23 9.95 -15.54
CA VAL A 43 0.92 9.09 -15.17
C VAL A 43 1.89 8.97 -16.35
N ARG A 44 1.38 8.73 -17.55
CA ARG A 44 2.21 8.65 -18.77
C ARG A 44 2.97 9.98 -19.00
N ARG A 45 2.30 11.13 -18.91
CA ARG A 45 2.93 12.45 -19.09
C ARG A 45 4.01 12.72 -18.04
N ALA A 46 3.79 12.34 -16.78
CA ALA A 46 4.79 12.47 -15.74
C ALA A 46 6.07 11.67 -16.08
N ARG A 47 5.93 10.43 -16.58
CA ARG A 47 7.07 9.61 -17.03
C ARG A 47 7.75 10.20 -18.25
N GLU A 48 7.00 10.63 -19.26
CA GLU A 48 7.55 11.28 -20.47
C GLU A 48 8.33 12.57 -20.14
N ALA A 49 7.92 13.28 -19.08
CA ALA A 49 8.64 14.45 -18.55
C ALA A 49 9.91 14.08 -17.74
N GLY A 50 10.14 12.78 -17.50
CA GLY A 50 11.33 12.28 -16.81
C GLY A 50 11.16 12.07 -15.30
N ALA A 51 9.95 12.17 -14.75
CA ALA A 51 9.69 11.85 -13.37
C ALA A 51 9.61 10.33 -13.14
N HIS A 52 10.18 9.86 -12.03
CA HIS A 52 10.04 8.48 -11.61
C HIS A 52 8.66 8.28 -10.97
N VAL A 53 7.78 7.51 -11.61
CA VAL A 53 6.49 7.12 -11.04
C VAL A 53 6.67 5.85 -10.23
N VAL A 54 6.26 5.88 -8.95
CA VAL A 54 6.34 4.77 -7.99
C VAL A 54 4.96 4.50 -7.43
N LEU A 55 4.45 3.29 -7.60
CA LEU A 55 3.22 2.84 -6.96
C LEU A 55 3.53 2.42 -5.52
N ALA A 56 2.77 2.89 -4.53
CA ALA A 56 2.99 2.57 -3.12
C ALA A 56 1.67 2.20 -2.43
N SER A 57 1.48 0.92 -2.10
CA SER A 57 0.21 0.43 -1.56
C SER A 57 0.38 -0.64 -0.48
N GLY A 58 -0.69 -0.86 0.29
CA GLY A 58 -0.82 -2.02 1.17
C GLY A 58 -1.09 -3.33 0.44
N ARG A 59 -1.29 -3.31 -0.88
CA ARG A 59 -1.47 -4.52 -1.68
C ARG A 59 -0.20 -5.37 -1.69
N SER A 60 -0.39 -6.70 -1.81
CA SER A 60 0.74 -7.61 -2.04
C SER A 60 1.40 -7.35 -3.40
N PRO A 61 2.64 -7.80 -3.64
CA PRO A 61 3.28 -7.70 -4.96
C PRO A 61 2.41 -8.24 -6.09
N HIS A 62 1.72 -9.38 -5.88
CA HIS A 62 0.78 -9.93 -6.85
C HIS A 62 -0.40 -8.98 -7.14
N GLY A 63 -0.93 -8.32 -6.11
CA GLY A 63 -2.05 -7.36 -6.24
C GLY A 63 -1.67 -6.02 -6.87
N MET A 64 -0.35 -5.71 -6.97
CA MET A 64 0.15 -4.48 -7.61
C MET A 64 0.22 -4.59 -9.14
N VAL A 65 0.55 -5.76 -9.66
CA VAL A 65 0.78 -6.00 -11.10
C VAL A 65 -0.40 -5.59 -11.98
N PRO A 66 -1.64 -6.02 -11.72
CA PRO A 66 -2.77 -5.61 -12.56
C PRO A 66 -2.98 -4.10 -12.63
N VAL A 67 -2.63 -3.37 -11.56
CA VAL A 67 -2.77 -1.91 -11.53
C VAL A 67 -1.66 -1.26 -12.37
N ALA A 68 -0.44 -1.76 -12.28
CA ALA A 68 0.66 -1.32 -13.13
C ALA A 68 0.32 -1.52 -14.62
N ASP A 69 -0.26 -2.66 -14.98
CA ASP A 69 -0.71 -2.96 -16.35
C ASP A 69 -1.81 -1.99 -16.82
N MET A 70 -2.82 -1.71 -15.96
CA MET A 70 -3.88 -0.73 -16.27
C MET A 70 -3.34 0.68 -16.52
N LEU A 71 -2.21 1.02 -15.90
CA LEU A 71 -1.53 2.32 -16.06
C LEU A 71 -0.56 2.34 -17.26
N GLY A 72 -0.40 1.22 -17.98
CA GLY A 72 0.58 1.10 -19.07
C GLY A 72 2.04 1.11 -18.57
N LEU A 73 2.27 0.59 -17.35
CA LEU A 73 3.58 0.50 -16.71
C LEU A 73 4.21 -0.89 -16.90
N ASP A 74 3.87 -1.57 -17.98
CA ASP A 74 4.22 -2.96 -18.28
C ASP A 74 5.31 -3.11 -19.38
N ASP A 75 6.06 -2.03 -19.66
CA ASP A 75 7.17 -2.08 -20.63
C ASP A 75 8.46 -2.66 -20.01
N PRO A 76 8.92 -3.85 -20.44
CA PRO A 76 10.16 -4.44 -19.95
C PRO A 76 11.43 -3.63 -20.24
N ALA A 77 11.37 -2.69 -21.20
CA ALA A 77 12.50 -1.83 -21.52
C ALA A 77 12.62 -0.65 -20.53
N ASP A 78 11.54 -0.31 -19.83
CA ASP A 78 11.51 0.80 -18.86
C ASP A 78 10.74 0.40 -17.57
N PRO A 79 11.27 -0.56 -16.77
CA PRO A 79 10.60 -1.07 -15.59
C PRO A 79 10.49 -0.01 -14.49
N VAL A 80 9.30 0.04 -13.85
CA VAL A 80 9.00 0.96 -12.76
C VAL A 80 9.32 0.37 -11.40
N TRP A 81 9.51 1.23 -10.41
CA TRP A 81 9.61 0.84 -9.00
C TRP A 81 8.22 0.72 -8.38
N VAL A 82 8.05 -0.29 -7.55
CA VAL A 82 6.80 -0.57 -6.83
C VAL A 82 7.10 -0.87 -5.38
N VAL A 83 6.37 -0.20 -4.49
CA VAL A 83 6.40 -0.38 -3.04
C VAL A 83 5.11 -1.07 -2.62
N ALA A 84 5.18 -2.35 -2.31
CA ALA A 84 4.05 -3.20 -1.91
C ALA A 84 4.05 -3.47 -0.40
N SER A 85 2.96 -4.04 0.11
CA SER A 85 2.83 -4.51 1.50
C SER A 85 3.17 -3.41 2.50
N ASN A 86 2.67 -2.19 2.24
CA ASN A 86 2.98 -0.97 3.01
C ASN A 86 4.49 -0.72 3.20
N GLY A 87 5.32 -1.07 2.23
CA GLY A 87 6.77 -0.86 2.29
C GLY A 87 7.58 -2.10 2.66
N GLY A 88 6.92 -3.21 3.02
CA GLY A 88 7.58 -4.47 3.36
C GLY A 88 8.29 -5.12 2.17
N VAL A 89 7.82 -4.85 0.96
CA VAL A 89 8.41 -5.38 -0.28
C VAL A 89 8.59 -4.26 -1.30
N VAL A 90 9.79 -4.14 -1.85
CA VAL A 90 10.09 -3.23 -2.96
C VAL A 90 10.58 -4.06 -4.15
N PHE A 91 10.00 -3.82 -5.31
CA PHE A 91 10.35 -4.54 -6.52
C PHE A 91 10.33 -3.65 -7.76
N ARG A 92 10.97 -4.12 -8.83
CA ARG A 92 10.86 -3.54 -10.17
C ARG A 92 9.90 -4.35 -11.03
N TYR A 93 9.17 -3.66 -11.92
CA TYR A 93 8.20 -4.31 -12.80
C TYR A 93 8.16 -3.64 -14.18
N PRO A 94 8.01 -4.40 -15.27
CA PRO A 94 8.22 -5.84 -15.42
C PRO A 94 9.69 -6.23 -15.68
N PRO A 95 10.11 -7.50 -15.47
CA PRO A 95 9.39 -8.52 -14.70
C PRO A 95 9.35 -8.17 -13.21
N MET A 96 8.57 -8.91 -12.42
CA MET A 96 8.61 -8.73 -10.95
C MET A 96 9.97 -9.19 -10.43
N ASP A 97 10.83 -8.23 -10.12
CA ASP A 97 12.16 -8.43 -9.54
C ASP A 97 12.20 -7.79 -8.15
N ILE A 98 12.14 -8.64 -7.11
CA ILE A 98 12.15 -8.18 -5.71
C ILE A 98 13.55 -7.72 -5.36
N VAL A 99 13.69 -6.41 -5.12
CA VAL A 99 14.96 -5.75 -4.80
C VAL A 99 15.18 -5.66 -3.30
N HIS A 100 14.12 -5.44 -2.54
CA HIS A 100 14.17 -5.32 -1.08
C HIS A 100 12.96 -5.99 -0.45
N GLU A 101 13.19 -6.71 0.65
CA GLU A 101 12.15 -7.29 1.47
C GLU A 101 12.57 -7.24 2.94
N GLN A 102 11.69 -6.71 3.78
CA GLN A 102 11.88 -6.71 5.21
C GLN A 102 10.94 -7.71 5.86
N THR A 103 11.49 -8.62 6.68
CA THR A 103 10.74 -9.69 7.32
C THR A 103 10.85 -9.65 8.84
N PHE A 104 9.91 -10.27 9.54
CA PHE A 104 9.89 -10.39 11.01
C PHE A 104 9.38 -11.76 11.46
N ASP A 105 9.70 -12.14 12.68
CA ASP A 105 9.09 -13.32 13.31
C ASP A 105 7.66 -13.00 13.75
N ALA A 106 6.70 -13.47 12.97
CA ALA A 106 5.28 -13.23 13.21
C ALA A 106 4.67 -14.16 14.26
N ARG A 107 5.35 -15.25 14.63
CA ARG A 107 4.81 -16.30 15.52
C ARG A 107 4.28 -15.72 16.85
N PRO A 108 5.03 -14.89 17.59
CA PRO A 108 4.54 -14.37 18.87
C PRO A 108 3.25 -13.57 18.74
N ALA A 109 3.17 -12.68 17.74
CA ALA A 109 2.00 -11.84 17.50
C ALA A 109 0.78 -12.66 17.05
N VAL A 110 0.97 -13.56 16.09
CA VAL A 110 -0.10 -14.44 15.59
C VAL A 110 -0.66 -15.33 16.70
N MET A 111 0.20 -15.94 17.52
CA MET A 111 -0.25 -16.80 18.62
C MET A 111 -1.01 -16.00 19.67
N ALA A 112 -0.59 -14.79 20.00
CA ALA A 112 -1.28 -13.91 20.95
C ALA A 112 -2.67 -13.49 20.46
N VAL A 113 -2.81 -13.20 19.17
CA VAL A 113 -4.13 -12.90 18.57
C VAL A 113 -5.03 -14.14 18.58
N LEU A 114 -4.52 -15.31 18.22
CA LEU A 114 -5.30 -16.57 18.18
C LEU A 114 -5.71 -17.07 19.58
N GLU A 115 -5.00 -16.68 20.64
CA GLU A 115 -5.45 -16.95 22.02
C GLU A 115 -6.74 -16.20 22.35
N ALA A 116 -6.91 -14.98 21.87
CA ALA A 116 -8.13 -14.18 22.05
C ALA A 116 -9.19 -14.49 20.99
N HIS A 117 -8.79 -14.77 19.76
CA HIS A 117 -9.66 -15.05 18.59
C HIS A 117 -9.29 -16.41 17.95
N PRO A 118 -9.70 -17.55 18.55
CA PRO A 118 -9.27 -18.88 18.08
C PRO A 118 -9.77 -19.25 16.68
N ASN A 119 -10.80 -18.55 16.20
CA ASN A 119 -11.39 -18.77 14.89
C ASN A 119 -10.81 -17.86 13.79
N ALA A 120 -9.93 -16.92 14.15
CA ALA A 120 -9.38 -15.98 13.19
C ALA A 120 -8.67 -16.67 12.02
N LEU A 121 -8.81 -16.07 10.87
CA LEU A 121 -8.11 -16.44 9.65
C LEU A 121 -6.74 -15.75 9.68
N VAL A 122 -5.70 -16.49 9.35
CA VAL A 122 -4.32 -15.98 9.29
C VAL A 122 -3.79 -16.25 7.89
N GLY A 123 -3.30 -15.22 7.23
CA GLY A 123 -2.66 -15.29 5.93
C GLY A 123 -1.29 -14.62 5.96
N VAL A 124 -0.29 -15.24 5.33
CA VAL A 124 1.02 -14.63 5.07
C VAL A 124 1.26 -14.59 3.58
N GLU A 125 1.93 -13.55 3.10
CA GLU A 125 2.24 -13.43 1.70
C GLU A 125 3.18 -14.54 1.23
N GLU A 126 2.86 -15.11 0.06
CA GLU A 126 3.73 -16.03 -0.67
C GLU A 126 4.18 -15.32 -1.95
N ARG A 127 5.49 -15.13 -2.09
CA ARG A 127 6.10 -14.33 -3.15
C ARG A 127 5.55 -14.69 -4.54
N GLY A 128 4.91 -13.72 -5.19
CA GLY A 128 4.45 -13.85 -6.57
C GLY A 128 3.27 -14.78 -6.82
N LEU A 129 2.71 -15.43 -5.79
CA LEU A 129 1.60 -16.39 -5.92
C LEU A 129 0.31 -15.91 -5.25
N GLY A 130 0.39 -15.36 -4.06
CA GLY A 130 -0.75 -14.99 -3.26
C GLY A 130 -0.48 -15.16 -1.77
N TYR A 131 -1.20 -16.07 -1.09
CA TYR A 131 -1.09 -16.23 0.36
C TYR A 131 -1.09 -17.69 0.80
N ARG A 132 -0.24 -18.03 1.79
CA ARG A 132 -0.42 -19.21 2.63
C ARG A 132 -1.41 -18.86 3.73
N VAL A 133 -2.47 -19.65 3.88
CA VAL A 133 -3.57 -19.35 4.81
C VAL A 133 -3.85 -20.56 5.72
N ASN A 134 -4.20 -20.31 7.00
CA ASN A 134 -4.62 -21.40 7.90
C ASN A 134 -6.02 -21.93 7.56
N LYS A 135 -6.86 -21.09 6.99
CA LYS A 135 -8.21 -21.37 6.48
C LYS A 135 -8.49 -20.42 5.33
N PRO A 136 -9.36 -20.78 4.37
CA PRO A 136 -9.72 -19.86 3.28
C PRO A 136 -10.34 -18.55 3.79
N PHE A 137 -9.87 -17.45 3.23
CA PHE A 137 -10.52 -16.15 3.42
C PHE A 137 -11.75 -16.03 2.52
N PRO A 138 -12.72 -15.16 2.87
CA PRO A 138 -13.83 -14.85 1.98
C PRO A 138 -13.37 -14.44 0.59
N ALA A 139 -14.16 -14.83 -0.42
CA ALA A 139 -13.82 -14.54 -1.82
C ALA A 139 -13.66 -13.03 -2.06
N GLY A 140 -12.56 -12.64 -2.71
CA GLY A 140 -12.24 -11.25 -3.05
C GLY A 140 -11.53 -10.45 -1.94
N GLU A 141 -11.32 -11.01 -0.74
CA GLU A 141 -10.58 -10.31 0.32
C GLU A 141 -9.06 -10.39 0.12
N LEU A 142 -8.53 -11.45 -0.48
CA LEU A 142 -7.13 -11.59 -0.82
C LEU A 142 -6.93 -11.73 -2.33
N SER A 143 -5.84 -11.17 -2.84
CA SER A 143 -5.45 -11.31 -4.26
C SER A 143 -4.52 -12.49 -4.45
N GLY A 144 -4.67 -13.20 -5.59
CA GLY A 144 -3.86 -14.38 -5.92
C GLY A 144 -4.37 -15.67 -5.30
N ASP A 145 -3.54 -16.69 -5.29
CA ASP A 145 -3.89 -18.01 -4.79
C ASP A 145 -3.92 -18.05 -3.26
N MET A 146 -4.85 -18.82 -2.71
CA MET A 146 -4.87 -19.17 -1.29
C MET A 146 -4.41 -20.61 -1.10
N ILE A 147 -3.23 -20.78 -0.52
CA ILE A 147 -2.62 -22.10 -0.28
C ILE A 147 -2.87 -22.48 1.18
N GLU A 148 -3.84 -23.38 1.42
CA GLU A 148 -4.12 -23.84 2.78
C GLU A 148 -2.88 -24.55 3.35
N THR A 149 -2.41 -24.07 4.49
CA THR A 149 -1.16 -24.48 5.12
C THR A 149 -1.35 -24.58 6.64
N PRO A 150 -0.86 -25.62 7.32
CA PRO A 150 -0.89 -25.67 8.78
C PRO A 150 -0.28 -24.44 9.43
N LEU A 151 -0.92 -23.92 10.49
CA LEU A 151 -0.52 -22.67 11.16
C LEU A 151 0.96 -22.68 11.57
N GLU A 152 1.45 -23.79 12.10
CA GLU A 152 2.85 -23.94 12.53
C GLU A 152 3.84 -23.74 11.37
N GLN A 153 3.43 -24.09 10.15
CA GLN A 153 4.24 -23.88 8.95
C GLN A 153 4.13 -22.45 8.42
N ILE A 154 2.95 -21.83 8.56
CA ILE A 154 2.74 -20.42 8.17
C ILE A 154 3.69 -19.50 8.93
N VAL A 155 3.87 -19.75 10.24
CA VAL A 155 4.70 -18.93 11.13
C VAL A 155 6.07 -19.57 11.43
N ALA A 156 6.53 -20.51 10.61
CA ALA A 156 7.80 -21.20 10.82
C ALA A 156 9.00 -20.32 10.48
N GLU A 157 8.87 -19.53 9.43
CA GLU A 157 9.90 -18.66 8.90
C GLU A 157 9.48 -17.19 9.04
N PRO A 158 10.42 -16.24 9.08
CA PRO A 158 10.11 -14.82 9.03
C PRO A 158 9.33 -14.45 7.76
N VAL A 159 8.37 -13.54 7.90
CA VAL A 159 7.46 -13.11 6.83
C VAL A 159 7.44 -11.58 6.71
N SER A 160 7.14 -11.07 5.52
CA SER A 160 7.07 -9.63 5.26
C SER A 160 5.75 -9.02 5.75
N ARG A 161 4.67 -9.80 5.77
CA ARG A 161 3.35 -9.34 6.19
C ARG A 161 2.49 -10.50 6.67
N VAL A 162 1.69 -10.23 7.70
CA VAL A 162 0.62 -11.14 8.15
C VAL A 162 -0.70 -10.40 8.11
N ILE A 163 -1.71 -11.07 7.58
CA ILE A 163 -3.09 -10.63 7.61
C ILE A 163 -3.84 -11.51 8.59
N ILE A 164 -4.55 -10.89 9.53
CA ILE A 164 -5.45 -11.58 10.45
C ILE A 164 -6.85 -11.04 10.25
N ARG A 165 -7.81 -11.93 10.05
CA ARG A 165 -9.20 -11.62 9.79
C ARG A 165 -10.10 -12.46 10.69
N ASP A 166 -10.97 -11.82 11.46
CA ASP A 166 -12.04 -12.52 12.18
C ASP A 166 -13.41 -12.06 11.67
N PRO A 167 -14.13 -12.89 10.89
CA PRO A 167 -15.45 -12.53 10.37
C PRO A 167 -16.52 -12.31 11.44
N GLU A 168 -16.30 -12.81 12.67
CA GLU A 168 -17.25 -12.70 13.79
C GLU A 168 -16.93 -11.52 14.73
N ALA A 169 -15.77 -10.86 14.57
CA ALA A 169 -15.32 -9.72 15.37
C ALA A 169 -15.56 -8.39 14.66
N THR A 170 -15.40 -7.30 15.41
CA THR A 170 -15.45 -5.92 14.90
C THR A 170 -14.03 -5.31 14.81
N ALA A 171 -13.91 -4.20 14.10
CA ALA A 171 -12.66 -3.44 14.07
C ALA A 171 -12.24 -2.96 15.48
N ASP A 172 -13.23 -2.56 16.31
CA ASP A 172 -12.98 -2.09 17.68
C ASP A 172 -12.42 -3.20 18.57
N ASP A 173 -12.86 -4.46 18.39
CA ASP A 173 -12.31 -5.62 19.12
C ASP A 173 -10.82 -5.79 18.80
N PHE A 174 -10.42 -5.60 17.53
CA PHE A 174 -9.01 -5.70 17.13
C PHE A 174 -8.16 -4.51 17.57
N VAL A 175 -8.71 -3.30 17.60
CA VAL A 175 -8.04 -2.12 18.16
C VAL A 175 -7.76 -2.32 19.65
N GLU A 176 -8.78 -2.77 20.43
CA GLU A 176 -8.62 -3.08 21.85
C GLU A 176 -7.59 -4.20 22.09
N LEU A 177 -7.68 -5.27 21.29
CA LEU A 177 -6.75 -6.40 21.35
C LEU A 177 -5.31 -5.96 21.10
N ALA A 178 -5.07 -5.21 20.03
CA ALA A 178 -3.75 -4.70 19.67
C ALA A 178 -3.16 -3.82 20.78
N GLY A 179 -3.98 -2.93 21.35
CA GLY A 179 -3.59 -2.10 22.50
C GLY A 179 -3.23 -2.91 23.74
N ARG A 180 -3.95 -4.01 24.03
CA ARG A 180 -3.66 -4.88 25.18
C ARG A 180 -2.41 -5.74 24.99
N LEU A 181 -2.23 -6.27 23.78
CA LEU A 181 -1.13 -7.19 23.49
C LEU A 181 0.20 -6.46 23.37
N GLY A 182 0.18 -5.15 23.08
CA GLY A 182 1.39 -4.35 22.89
C GLY A 182 2.31 -4.97 21.84
N LEU A 183 1.79 -5.56 20.80
CA LEU A 183 2.40 -6.38 19.73
C LEU A 183 3.88 -6.06 19.47
N HIS A 184 4.73 -6.32 20.47
CA HIS A 184 6.14 -5.95 20.49
C HIS A 184 6.89 -6.55 19.29
N GLY A 185 7.63 -5.70 18.58
CA GLY A 185 8.42 -6.11 17.42
C GLY A 185 7.66 -6.09 16.11
N THR A 186 6.41 -5.60 16.10
CA THR A 186 5.62 -5.40 14.88
C THR A 186 4.89 -4.06 14.91
N ASP A 187 4.67 -3.47 13.75
CA ASP A 187 3.67 -2.42 13.55
C ASP A 187 2.37 -3.07 13.05
N TYR A 188 1.24 -2.43 13.32
CA TYR A 188 -0.04 -2.96 12.90
C TYR A 188 -1.01 -1.86 12.44
N VAL A 189 -1.86 -2.22 11.49
CA VAL A 189 -2.98 -1.39 11.02
C VAL A 189 -4.26 -2.21 11.16
N VAL A 190 -5.29 -1.63 11.78
CA VAL A 190 -6.63 -2.22 11.84
C VAL A 190 -7.49 -1.57 10.78
N GLY A 191 -8.06 -2.38 9.88
CA GLY A 191 -8.96 -1.93 8.81
C GLY A 191 -10.39 -1.64 9.29
N TRP A 192 -11.26 -1.29 8.35
CA TRP A 192 -12.68 -0.97 8.59
C TRP A 192 -13.54 -2.14 9.09
N THR A 193 -13.09 -3.35 8.85
CA THR A 193 -13.67 -4.59 9.38
C THR A 193 -12.68 -5.20 10.37
N ALA A 194 -13.00 -6.30 11.04
CA ALA A 194 -12.06 -7.03 11.89
C ALA A 194 -10.90 -7.63 11.07
N TRP A 195 -10.05 -6.75 10.58
CA TRP A 195 -8.89 -7.00 9.72
C TRP A 195 -7.68 -6.33 10.34
N MET A 196 -6.62 -7.07 10.54
CA MET A 196 -5.36 -6.56 11.09
C MET A 196 -4.21 -6.95 10.16
N ASP A 197 -3.46 -5.94 9.73
CA ASP A 197 -2.18 -6.12 9.07
C ASP A 197 -1.06 -6.00 10.09
N LEU A 198 -0.17 -6.97 10.12
CA LEU A 198 1.07 -6.94 10.89
C LEU A 198 2.26 -6.84 9.93
N SER A 199 3.15 -5.91 10.22
CA SER A 199 4.39 -5.66 9.47
C SER A 199 5.60 -5.53 10.42
N PRO A 200 6.83 -5.62 9.93
CA PRO A 200 8.01 -5.33 10.75
C PRO A 200 7.99 -3.89 11.28
N VAL A 201 8.55 -3.66 12.47
CA VAL A 201 8.63 -2.31 13.07
C VAL A 201 9.38 -1.35 12.14
N GLY A 202 8.83 -0.15 11.97
CA GLY A 202 9.40 0.91 11.14
C GLY A 202 9.22 0.69 9.64
N VAL A 203 8.43 -0.31 9.23
CA VAL A 203 8.03 -0.52 7.83
C VAL A 203 6.78 0.30 7.54
N SER A 204 6.90 1.18 6.57
CA SER A 204 5.80 2.01 6.06
C SER A 204 6.01 2.29 4.58
N LYS A 205 5.01 2.84 3.90
CA LYS A 205 5.18 3.30 2.51
C LYS A 205 6.38 4.24 2.39
N ALA A 206 6.60 5.11 3.40
CA ALA A 206 7.73 6.02 3.44
C ALA A 206 9.08 5.30 3.46
N SER A 207 9.23 4.24 4.27
CA SER A 207 10.50 3.49 4.33
C SER A 207 10.81 2.77 3.02
N GLY A 208 9.79 2.21 2.35
CA GLY A 208 9.94 1.60 1.03
C GLY A 208 10.29 2.63 -0.04
N LEU A 209 9.65 3.80 -0.03
CA LEU A 209 9.94 4.92 -0.93
C LEU A 209 11.33 5.51 -0.70
N GLN A 210 11.79 5.59 0.56
CA GLN A 210 13.16 6.01 0.86
C GLN A 210 14.18 5.06 0.24
N HIS A 211 13.94 3.74 0.31
CA HIS A 211 14.80 2.76 -0.37
C HIS A 211 14.85 3.03 -1.89
N VAL A 212 13.70 3.31 -2.52
CA VAL A 212 13.66 3.66 -3.95
C VAL A 212 14.42 4.96 -4.24
N CYS A 213 14.27 5.97 -3.40
CA CYS A 213 15.01 7.23 -3.53
C CYS A 213 16.52 7.03 -3.44
N ASP A 214 16.98 6.19 -2.51
CA ASP A 214 18.41 5.88 -2.35
C ASP A 214 18.96 5.19 -3.59
N GLU A 215 18.23 4.24 -4.19
CA GLU A 215 18.63 3.55 -5.42
C GLU A 215 18.64 4.48 -6.65
N LEU A 216 17.73 5.45 -6.70
CA LEU A 216 17.63 6.40 -7.80
C LEU A 216 18.53 7.64 -7.63
N GLY A 217 19.05 7.88 -6.43
CA GLY A 217 19.78 9.11 -6.10
C GLY A 217 18.88 10.35 -6.11
N VAL A 218 17.60 10.20 -5.75
CA VAL A 218 16.61 11.28 -5.66
C VAL A 218 16.40 11.64 -4.19
N ASP A 219 16.34 12.94 -3.88
CA ASP A 219 16.04 13.41 -2.54
C ASP A 219 14.51 13.33 -2.28
N ALA A 220 14.10 12.94 -1.07
CA ALA A 220 12.70 12.95 -0.66
C ALA A 220 12.03 14.33 -0.82
N GLN A 221 12.81 15.41 -0.71
CA GLN A 221 12.33 16.78 -0.96
C GLN A 221 11.95 17.04 -2.42
N ASP A 222 12.39 16.21 -3.35
CA ASP A 222 12.01 16.24 -4.76
C ASP A 222 10.87 15.25 -5.07
N ALA A 223 10.25 14.65 -4.04
CA ALA A 223 9.13 13.72 -4.20
C ALA A 223 7.78 14.40 -3.96
N LEU A 224 6.80 14.06 -4.81
CA LEU A 224 5.37 14.30 -4.64
C LEU A 224 4.71 13.01 -4.18
N ALA A 225 3.96 13.05 -3.07
CA ALA A 225 3.16 11.92 -2.59
C ALA A 225 1.66 12.24 -2.72
N ILE A 226 0.87 11.32 -3.28
CA ILE A 226 -0.59 11.42 -3.37
C ILE A 226 -1.22 10.17 -2.76
N GLY A 227 -2.21 10.35 -1.87
CA GLY A 227 -2.87 9.25 -1.16
C GLY A 227 -4.19 9.66 -0.49
N ASP A 228 -4.90 8.70 0.13
CA ASP A 228 -6.18 8.94 0.80
C ASP A 228 -6.33 8.25 2.17
N GLY A 229 -5.45 7.31 2.50
CA GLY A 229 -5.53 6.45 3.67
C GLY A 229 -4.63 6.85 4.84
N ARG A 230 -4.91 6.26 6.02
CA ARG A 230 -4.03 6.43 7.19
C ARG A 230 -2.62 5.87 6.97
N ASN A 231 -2.48 4.87 6.12
CA ASN A 231 -1.20 4.29 5.74
C ASN A 231 -0.36 5.19 4.83
N ASP A 232 -0.90 6.36 4.43
CA ASP A 232 -0.18 7.40 3.67
C ASP A 232 0.42 8.48 4.57
N LEU A 233 0.08 8.53 5.86
CA LEU A 233 0.51 9.60 6.75
C LEU A 233 2.03 9.72 6.85
N GLU A 234 2.75 8.59 6.97
CA GLU A 234 4.21 8.60 6.98
C GLU A 234 4.78 9.01 5.62
N MET A 235 4.14 8.58 4.51
CA MET A 235 4.52 8.98 3.16
C MET A 235 4.34 10.50 2.97
N PHE A 236 3.28 11.07 3.50
CA PHE A 236 3.05 12.53 3.49
C PHE A 236 4.12 13.29 4.29
N ALA A 237 4.45 12.81 5.49
CA ALA A 237 5.47 13.42 6.32
C ALA A 237 6.88 13.30 5.73
N TRP A 238 7.12 12.29 4.90
CA TRP A 238 8.41 12.00 4.27
C TRP A 238 8.63 12.84 3.00
N ALA A 239 7.62 13.02 2.15
CA ALA A 239 7.73 13.67 0.86
C ALA A 239 8.00 15.18 0.97
N GLY A 240 8.64 15.76 -0.03
CA GLY A 240 8.80 17.22 -0.15
C GLY A 240 7.50 17.96 -0.41
N ARG A 241 6.50 17.26 -1.01
CA ARG A 241 5.11 17.71 -1.13
C ARG A 241 4.17 16.53 -1.00
N SER A 242 3.12 16.72 -0.23
CA SER A 242 2.07 15.74 -0.01
C SER A 242 0.69 16.29 -0.35
N VAL A 243 -0.15 15.46 -0.99
CA VAL A 243 -1.49 15.84 -1.42
C VAL A 243 -2.47 14.72 -1.06
N ALA A 244 -3.48 15.06 -0.28
CA ALA A 244 -4.54 14.14 0.06
C ALA A 244 -5.67 14.19 -0.99
N MET A 245 -6.29 13.04 -1.25
CA MET A 245 -7.50 12.96 -2.08
C MET A 245 -8.69 13.61 -1.37
N GLY A 246 -9.60 14.22 -2.15
CA GLY A 246 -10.71 15.00 -1.62
C GLY A 246 -11.68 14.22 -0.73
N GLN A 247 -11.84 12.91 -0.95
CA GLN A 247 -12.69 12.03 -0.13
C GLN A 247 -11.98 11.49 1.12
N ALA A 248 -10.67 11.72 1.29
CA ALA A 248 -9.93 11.27 2.45
C ALA A 248 -10.54 11.79 3.77
N ILE A 249 -10.40 11.04 4.84
CA ILE A 249 -10.87 11.49 6.17
C ILE A 249 -10.11 12.74 6.64
N ASP A 250 -10.71 13.49 7.56
CA ASP A 250 -10.15 14.76 8.04
C ASP A 250 -8.71 14.66 8.56
N GLU A 251 -8.38 13.59 9.27
CA GLU A 251 -7.04 13.31 9.78
C GLU A 251 -6.00 13.27 8.64
N VAL A 252 -6.30 12.58 7.56
CA VAL A 252 -5.43 12.44 6.39
C VAL A 252 -5.32 13.76 5.62
N ARG A 253 -6.45 14.46 5.41
CA ARG A 253 -6.44 15.76 4.73
C ARG A 253 -5.68 16.83 5.49
N GLN A 254 -5.70 16.80 6.83
CA GLN A 254 -4.97 17.75 7.68
C GLN A 254 -3.47 17.47 7.74
N ALA A 255 -3.05 16.23 7.50
CA ALA A 255 -1.65 15.82 7.49
C ALA A 255 -0.92 16.17 6.18
N ALA A 256 -1.66 16.34 5.09
CA ALA A 256 -1.10 16.69 3.78
C ALA A 256 -0.87 18.22 3.64
N ASP A 257 0.04 18.59 2.75
CA ASP A 257 0.28 20.01 2.38
C ASP A 257 -0.89 20.61 1.61
N ASP A 258 -1.60 19.78 0.82
CA ASP A 258 -2.73 20.24 0.00
C ASP A 258 -3.77 19.11 -0.16
N VAL A 259 -4.94 19.45 -0.70
CA VAL A 259 -6.03 18.53 -0.98
C VAL A 259 -6.45 18.70 -2.43
N THR A 260 -6.45 17.62 -3.20
CA THR A 260 -6.96 17.61 -4.57
C THR A 260 -8.43 17.20 -4.64
N ALA A 261 -8.98 17.02 -5.84
CA ALA A 261 -10.33 16.49 -6.04
C ALA A 261 -10.47 15.03 -5.55
N THR A 262 -11.69 14.51 -5.60
CA THR A 262 -11.95 13.12 -5.23
C THR A 262 -11.42 12.14 -6.29
N VAL A 263 -11.33 10.86 -5.97
CA VAL A 263 -10.97 9.82 -6.93
C VAL A 263 -11.99 9.74 -8.08
N ASP A 264 -13.27 10.02 -7.79
CA ASP A 264 -14.33 10.06 -8.81
C ASP A 264 -14.22 11.24 -9.77
N ASP A 265 -13.56 12.31 -9.33
CA ASP A 265 -13.29 13.51 -10.12
C ASP A 265 -11.85 13.56 -10.65
N ASP A 266 -11.17 12.42 -10.72
CA ASP A 266 -9.78 12.29 -11.21
C ASP A 266 -8.76 13.17 -10.47
N GLY A 267 -8.87 13.28 -9.15
CA GLY A 267 -8.03 14.16 -8.33
C GLY A 267 -6.53 13.96 -8.50
N ALA A 268 -6.07 12.71 -8.64
CA ALA A 268 -4.66 12.42 -8.90
C ALA A 268 -4.20 12.98 -10.25
N ALA A 269 -5.02 12.87 -11.30
CA ALA A 269 -4.70 13.44 -12.61
C ALA A 269 -4.68 14.98 -12.57
N GLN A 270 -5.58 15.61 -11.81
CA GLN A 270 -5.61 17.06 -11.65
C GLN A 270 -4.33 17.54 -10.95
N GLU A 271 -3.88 16.86 -9.91
CA GLU A 271 -2.64 17.24 -9.22
C GLU A 271 -1.41 17.05 -10.12
N LEU A 272 -1.29 15.90 -10.79
CA LEU A 272 -0.19 15.64 -11.72
C LEU A 272 -0.15 16.68 -12.85
N GLY A 273 -1.31 17.10 -13.37
CA GLY A 273 -1.43 18.10 -14.41
C GLY A 273 -0.95 19.52 -14.02
N ARG A 274 -0.61 19.75 -12.76
CA ARG A 274 0.03 21.01 -12.30
C ARG A 274 1.51 21.08 -12.65
N TYR A 275 2.14 19.92 -12.91
CA TYR A 275 3.59 19.80 -13.11
C TYR A 275 3.97 19.24 -14.48
N PHE A 276 3.04 18.46 -15.10
CA PHE A 276 3.34 17.68 -16.30
C PHE A 276 2.35 17.88 -17.46
#